data_2a7f7b6cf651c6a4a2c64495a7e03057
#
_entry.id   2a7f7b6cf651c6a4a2c64495a7e03057
#
_cell.length_a   1.000
_cell.length_b   1.000
_cell.length_c   1.000
_cell.angle_alpha   90.00
_cell.angle_beta   90.00
_cell.angle_gamma   90.00
#
_symmetry.space_group_name_H-M   'P 1'
#
loop_
_entity.id
_entity.type
_entity.pdbx_description
1 polymer ?
#
loop_
_entity_poly.entity_id
_entity_poly.type
_entity_poly.pdbx_seq_one_letter_code
_entity_poly.pdbx_strand_id
1 'polypeptide(L)'
;MKIRIAKEDLVKALKKVIGGIGVGGKDLDYLKITADSTGVEFMTTGRLLGIKTKVSERLEVKEPGECCTNCRRALEIASLMPEGEITIRQKDSALFMEAERCRLKGEVGDLENVLPFQALEGEEKRLSLNAYTFKQMITDVLFACYRGEENPQMSSVYFEIADSTVQVTALDGHQIAIRKEEVKPTGIHANCMIRGAILSAILPLIPSDIEKEVTFVIGENRFLLETETDKVSGALTGGRFYEYERLFPDKSPVVKIRVDKAILMDTIGRCAYALMPAMSGNVPQPTIFDIDRTINVHMDGKVTVDEELAADVEGKPLRIGLSPAIMKGILKAYPEDEIEMHFYGKKNVVVYTGDTAKFVQLPVNIRD
;
A
#
# COMPACT_ATOMS: atom_id res chain seq x y z
N MET A 1 -14.09 -0.94 33.53
CA MET A 1 -14.30 -0.17 32.29
C MET A 1 -15.70 -0.45 31.74
N LYS A 2 -16.45 0.61 31.40
CA LYS A 2 -17.74 0.49 30.72
C LYS A 2 -17.94 1.65 29.75
N ILE A 3 -18.18 1.33 28.49
CA ILE A 3 -18.37 2.31 27.41
C ILE A 3 -19.61 1.94 26.60
N ARG A 4 -20.22 2.94 25.96
CA ARG A 4 -21.33 2.79 25.00
C ARG A 4 -20.92 3.47 23.70
N ILE A 5 -20.93 2.74 22.61
CA ILE A 5 -20.38 3.15 21.31
C ILE A 5 -21.28 2.66 20.18
N ALA A 6 -21.39 3.42 19.09
CA ALA A 6 -22.07 2.94 17.89
C ALA A 6 -21.30 1.76 17.27
N LYS A 7 -22.02 0.69 16.87
CA LYS A 7 -21.42 -0.50 16.22
C LYS A 7 -20.54 -0.14 15.06
N GLU A 8 -21.00 0.75 14.20
CA GLU A 8 -20.26 1.20 13.02
C GLU A 8 -18.88 1.77 13.38
N ASP A 9 -18.82 2.64 14.40
CA ASP A 9 -17.58 3.27 14.85
C ASP A 9 -16.65 2.28 15.52
N LEU A 10 -17.20 1.35 16.32
CA LEU A 10 -16.42 0.26 16.91
C LEU A 10 -15.80 -0.63 15.84
N VAL A 11 -16.59 -1.10 14.88
CA VAL A 11 -16.10 -1.97 13.79
C VAL A 11 -15.08 -1.23 12.94
N LYS A 12 -15.30 0.06 12.64
CA LYS A 12 -14.35 0.90 11.91
C LYS A 12 -13.03 1.05 12.66
N ALA A 13 -13.07 1.32 13.97
CA ALA A 13 -11.87 1.43 14.80
C ALA A 13 -11.10 0.11 14.85
N LEU A 14 -11.79 -1.03 15.06
CA LEU A 14 -11.16 -2.34 15.09
C LEU A 14 -10.55 -2.74 13.74
N LYS A 15 -11.21 -2.42 12.62
CA LYS A 15 -10.66 -2.62 11.27
C LYS A 15 -9.41 -1.78 11.01
N LYS A 16 -9.28 -0.61 11.61
CA LYS A 16 -8.08 0.22 11.51
C LYS A 16 -6.91 -0.42 12.26
N VAL A 17 -7.11 -0.79 13.51
CA VAL A 17 -6.01 -1.27 14.35
C VAL A 17 -5.58 -2.71 14.05
N ILE A 18 -6.45 -3.53 13.43
CA ILE A 18 -6.09 -4.90 13.07
C ILE A 18 -4.89 -4.98 12.11
N GLY A 19 -4.63 -3.92 11.33
CA GLY A 19 -3.45 -3.81 10.48
C GLY A 19 -2.12 -3.87 11.24
N GLY A 20 -2.10 -3.52 12.54
CA GLY A 20 -0.93 -3.63 13.40
C GLY A 20 -0.58 -5.07 13.81
N ILE A 21 -1.44 -6.03 13.48
CA ILE A 21 -1.29 -7.44 13.83
C ILE A 21 -0.72 -8.22 12.64
N GLY A 22 0.23 -9.11 12.91
CA GLY A 22 0.74 -10.06 11.91
C GLY A 22 1.79 -9.48 10.95
N VAL A 23 2.12 -8.19 11.05
CA VAL A 23 3.26 -7.62 10.35
C VAL A 23 4.52 -7.92 11.14
N GLY A 24 5.31 -8.91 10.70
CA GLY A 24 6.60 -9.26 11.31
C GLY A 24 6.58 -10.43 12.30
N GLY A 25 5.57 -11.29 12.29
CA GLY A 25 5.56 -12.52 13.08
C GLY A 25 4.18 -12.96 13.55
N LYS A 26 4.11 -14.16 14.17
CA LYS A 26 2.88 -14.74 14.70
C LYS A 26 2.46 -14.18 16.08
N ASP A 27 3.21 -13.22 16.61
CA ASP A 27 3.10 -12.78 17.97
C ASP A 27 2.07 -11.66 18.13
N LEU A 28 1.19 -11.83 19.10
CA LEU A 28 0.44 -10.79 19.78
C LEU A 28 -0.76 -10.21 18.99
N ASP A 29 -1.81 -11.01 18.87
CA ASP A 29 -3.14 -10.52 18.44
C ASP A 29 -3.85 -9.69 19.55
N TYR A 30 -3.09 -8.99 20.39
CA TYR A 30 -3.65 -8.21 21.49
C TYR A 30 -4.15 -6.84 21.06
N LEU A 31 -5.37 -6.54 21.50
CA LEU A 31 -6.01 -5.24 21.43
C LEU A 31 -6.03 -4.64 22.83
N LYS A 32 -5.41 -3.51 23.04
CA LYS A 32 -5.62 -2.69 24.25
C LYS A 32 -6.73 -1.68 23.96
N ILE A 33 -7.68 -1.59 24.88
CA ILE A 33 -8.75 -0.60 24.88
C ILE A 33 -8.55 0.27 26.11
N THR A 34 -8.40 1.57 25.91
CA THR A 34 -8.28 2.56 27.00
C THR A 34 -9.42 3.56 26.88
N ALA A 35 -10.23 3.69 27.93
CA ALA A 35 -11.35 4.61 27.99
C ALA A 35 -11.11 5.66 29.09
N ASP A 36 -11.20 6.92 28.73
CA ASP A 36 -11.08 8.06 29.62
C ASP A 36 -12.12 9.16 29.31
N SER A 37 -12.00 10.32 29.97
CA SER A 37 -12.88 11.47 29.77
C SER A 37 -12.81 12.09 28.37
N THR A 38 -11.79 11.76 27.56
CA THR A 38 -11.54 12.33 26.23
C THR A 38 -11.97 11.40 25.10
N GLY A 39 -12.36 10.16 25.43
CA GLY A 39 -12.79 9.17 24.46
C GLY A 39 -12.28 7.75 24.72
N VAL A 40 -12.27 6.95 23.68
CA VAL A 40 -11.75 5.58 23.73
C VAL A 40 -10.66 5.42 22.69
N GLU A 41 -9.48 4.95 23.13
CA GLU A 41 -8.36 4.58 22.30
C GLU A 41 -8.33 3.07 22.14
N PHE A 42 -8.23 2.61 20.89
CA PHE A 42 -7.96 1.23 20.52
C PHE A 42 -6.53 1.14 20.01
N MET A 43 -5.75 0.21 20.53
CA MET A 43 -4.34 0.04 20.19
C MET A 43 -3.98 -1.41 19.95
N THR A 44 -3.28 -1.67 18.86
CA THR A 44 -2.54 -2.91 18.63
C THR A 44 -1.07 -2.60 18.42
N THR A 45 -0.19 -3.44 18.94
CA THR A 45 1.25 -3.24 18.84
C THR A 45 1.95 -4.55 18.53
N GLY A 46 2.80 -4.54 17.52
CA GLY A 46 3.75 -5.59 17.19
C GLY A 46 5.17 -5.03 17.18
N ARG A 47 6.15 -5.89 16.86
CA ARG A 47 7.56 -5.47 16.78
C ARG A 47 7.82 -4.46 15.68
N LEU A 48 7.16 -4.63 14.53
CA LEU A 48 7.39 -3.77 13.35
C LEU A 48 6.36 -2.66 13.20
N LEU A 49 5.16 -2.83 13.74
CA LEU A 49 4.05 -1.89 13.51
C LEU A 49 3.18 -1.79 14.76
N GLY A 50 2.91 -0.58 15.19
CA GLY A 50 1.92 -0.23 16.20
C GLY A 50 0.89 0.74 15.60
N ILE A 51 -0.38 0.52 15.87
CA ILE A 51 -1.48 1.39 15.42
C ILE A 51 -2.36 1.74 16.60
N LYS A 52 -2.68 3.02 16.72
CA LYS A 52 -3.66 3.57 17.65
C LYS A 52 -4.75 4.29 16.88
N THR A 53 -5.98 4.13 17.28
CA THR A 53 -7.11 4.93 16.79
C THR A 53 -7.95 5.41 17.93
N LYS A 54 -8.41 6.66 17.88
CA LYS A 54 -9.24 7.27 18.90
C LYS A 54 -10.64 7.50 18.36
N VAL A 55 -11.64 7.17 19.18
CA VAL A 55 -13.06 7.48 18.96
C VAL A 55 -13.51 8.41 20.07
N SER A 56 -14.05 9.56 19.71
CA SER A 56 -14.56 10.58 20.64
C SER A 56 -16.01 11.00 20.37
N GLU A 57 -16.55 10.65 19.22
CA GLU A 57 -17.91 10.96 18.81
C GLU A 57 -18.83 9.74 18.94
N ARG A 58 -20.12 9.96 19.11
CA ARG A 58 -21.14 8.90 19.28
C ARG A 58 -20.74 7.86 20.33
N LEU A 59 -20.13 8.33 21.42
CA LEU A 59 -19.52 7.55 22.47
C LEU A 59 -19.89 8.10 23.84
N GLU A 60 -20.20 7.22 24.79
CA GLU A 60 -20.36 7.53 26.20
C GLU A 60 -19.41 6.68 27.04
N VAL A 61 -18.50 7.29 27.78
CA VAL A 61 -17.64 6.60 28.76
C VAL A 61 -18.32 6.65 30.11
N LYS A 62 -18.94 5.53 30.52
CA LYS A 62 -19.64 5.40 31.81
C LYS A 62 -18.68 5.14 32.96
N GLU A 63 -17.68 4.32 32.71
CA GLU A 63 -16.66 3.93 33.67
C GLU A 63 -15.30 3.90 32.92
N PRO A 64 -14.36 4.81 33.26
CA PRO A 64 -13.04 4.79 32.66
C PRO A 64 -12.26 3.51 33.04
N GLY A 65 -11.19 3.23 32.31
CA GLY A 65 -10.33 2.08 32.58
C GLY A 65 -9.71 1.49 31.33
N GLU A 66 -8.98 0.42 31.54
CA GLU A 66 -8.24 -0.28 30.48
C GLU A 66 -8.55 -1.75 30.47
N CYS A 67 -8.54 -2.36 29.29
CA CYS A 67 -8.57 -3.80 29.15
C CYS A 67 -7.79 -4.26 27.92
N CYS A 68 -7.45 -5.54 27.92
CA CYS A 68 -6.79 -6.21 26.79
C CYS A 68 -7.64 -7.41 26.37
N THR A 69 -7.75 -7.64 25.06
CA THR A 69 -8.45 -8.80 24.49
C THR A 69 -7.82 -9.20 23.16
N ASN A 70 -8.23 -10.32 22.58
CA ASN A 70 -7.82 -10.69 21.23
C ASN A 70 -8.50 -9.81 20.19
N CYS A 71 -7.73 -9.11 19.35
CA CYS A 71 -8.25 -8.14 18.39
C CYS A 71 -9.12 -8.78 17.30
N ARG A 72 -8.72 -9.93 16.75
CA ARG A 72 -9.49 -10.62 15.69
C ARG A 72 -10.84 -11.05 16.22
N ARG A 73 -10.87 -11.67 17.41
CA ARG A 73 -12.11 -12.05 18.07
C ARG A 73 -12.98 -10.85 18.44
N ALA A 74 -12.37 -9.75 18.90
CA ALA A 74 -13.12 -8.52 19.20
C ALA A 74 -13.81 -7.98 17.95
N LEU A 75 -13.11 -7.97 16.79
CA LEU A 75 -13.68 -7.56 15.51
C LEU A 75 -14.78 -8.50 15.03
N GLU A 76 -14.58 -9.82 15.14
CA GLU A 76 -15.60 -10.83 14.79
C GLU A 76 -16.86 -10.64 15.64
N ILE A 77 -16.71 -10.55 16.96
CA ILE A 77 -17.82 -10.33 17.89
C ILE A 77 -18.54 -9.01 17.56
N ALA A 78 -17.81 -7.90 17.41
CA ALA A 78 -18.40 -6.60 17.09
C ALA A 78 -19.17 -6.63 15.76
N SER A 79 -18.66 -7.36 14.76
CA SER A 79 -19.30 -7.50 13.45
C SER A 79 -20.61 -8.29 13.51
N LEU A 80 -20.72 -9.26 14.42
CA LEU A 80 -21.92 -10.08 14.64
C LEU A 80 -22.99 -9.39 15.50
N MET A 81 -22.65 -8.29 16.20
CA MET A 81 -23.62 -7.56 17.00
C MET A 81 -24.72 -6.93 16.15
N PRO A 82 -25.94 -6.75 16.68
CA PRO A 82 -26.99 -5.97 16.02
C PRO A 82 -26.55 -4.54 15.70
N GLU A 83 -27.20 -3.91 14.73
CA GLU A 83 -26.98 -2.50 14.42
C GLU A 83 -27.42 -1.60 15.58
N GLY A 84 -26.77 -0.45 15.73
CA GLY A 84 -27.06 0.53 16.76
C GLY A 84 -25.95 0.64 17.80
N GLU A 85 -26.32 0.88 19.03
CA GLU A 85 -25.37 1.10 20.12
C GLU A 85 -24.97 -0.20 20.82
N ILE A 86 -23.68 -0.35 21.06
CA ILE A 86 -23.07 -1.47 21.78
C ILE A 86 -22.52 -0.94 23.11
N THR A 87 -22.86 -1.64 24.20
CA THR A 87 -22.20 -1.44 25.49
C THR A 87 -21.07 -2.45 25.62
N ILE A 88 -19.83 -1.97 25.77
CA ILE A 88 -18.67 -2.80 26.09
C ILE A 88 -18.39 -2.66 27.58
N ARG A 89 -18.32 -3.78 28.26
CA ARG A 89 -18.10 -3.83 29.72
C ARG A 89 -17.12 -4.92 30.08
N GLN A 90 -16.07 -4.54 30.83
CA GLN A 90 -15.20 -5.51 31.49
C GLN A 90 -15.77 -5.82 32.89
N LYS A 91 -15.89 -7.10 33.16
CA LYS A 91 -16.18 -7.60 34.51
C LYS A 91 -15.36 -8.84 34.76
N ASP A 92 -14.56 -8.81 35.81
CA ASP A 92 -13.62 -9.88 36.15
C ASP A 92 -12.67 -10.15 34.95
N SER A 93 -12.51 -11.40 34.55
CA SER A 93 -11.71 -11.85 33.41
C SER A 93 -12.49 -11.91 32.08
N ALA A 94 -13.63 -11.22 31.97
CA ALA A 94 -14.48 -11.26 30.80
C ALA A 94 -14.81 -9.88 30.24
N LEU A 95 -14.78 -9.77 28.90
CA LEU A 95 -15.26 -8.64 28.15
C LEU A 95 -16.64 -8.97 27.58
N PHE A 96 -17.62 -8.15 27.89
CA PHE A 96 -18.97 -8.29 27.37
C PHE A 96 -19.25 -7.21 26.35
N MET A 97 -19.82 -7.60 25.20
CA MET A 97 -20.44 -6.70 24.22
C MET A 97 -21.94 -6.96 24.26
N GLU A 98 -22.73 -5.94 24.60
CA GLU A 98 -24.15 -6.03 24.86
C GLU A 98 -24.90 -5.02 23.97
N ALA A 99 -25.96 -5.48 23.28
CA ALA A 99 -26.87 -4.64 22.52
C ALA A 99 -28.26 -5.25 22.60
N GLU A 100 -29.26 -4.46 23.01
CA GLU A 100 -30.67 -4.90 23.18
C GLU A 100 -30.83 -6.28 23.83
N ARG A 101 -31.09 -7.30 22.99
CA ARG A 101 -31.27 -8.71 23.42
C ARG A 101 -30.06 -9.59 23.14
N CYS A 102 -28.99 -9.01 22.59
CA CYS A 102 -27.76 -9.73 22.25
C CYS A 102 -26.69 -9.45 23.29
N ARG A 103 -26.08 -10.52 23.80
CA ARG A 103 -24.93 -10.44 24.70
C ARG A 103 -23.90 -11.46 24.30
N LEU A 104 -22.74 -10.98 23.93
CA LEU A 104 -21.58 -11.82 23.61
C LEU A 104 -20.50 -11.62 24.68
N LYS A 105 -19.77 -12.70 24.97
CA LYS A 105 -18.69 -12.72 25.97
C LYS A 105 -17.39 -13.10 25.31
N GLY A 106 -16.38 -12.27 25.49
CA GLY A 106 -14.98 -12.53 25.14
C GLY A 106 -14.11 -12.68 26.39
N GLU A 107 -12.89 -13.14 26.20
CA GLU A 107 -11.88 -13.23 27.24
C GLU A 107 -11.11 -11.91 27.36
N VAL A 108 -10.71 -11.55 28.57
CA VAL A 108 -9.78 -10.47 28.86
C VAL A 108 -8.39 -11.08 28.99
N GLY A 109 -7.44 -10.55 28.23
CA GLY A 109 -6.03 -10.88 28.33
C GLY A 109 -5.33 -10.08 29.43
N ASP A 110 -4.08 -10.40 29.64
CA ASP A 110 -3.23 -9.65 30.56
C ASP A 110 -2.63 -8.42 29.84
N LEU A 111 -2.75 -7.25 30.47
CA LEU A 111 -2.19 -5.99 29.95
C LEU A 111 -0.66 -6.01 29.86
N GLU A 112 0.01 -6.83 30.68
CA GLU A 112 1.47 -7.00 30.64
C GLU A 112 1.96 -7.62 29.34
N ASN A 113 1.09 -8.36 28.64
CA ASN A 113 1.40 -8.96 27.33
C ASN A 113 1.29 -7.97 26.16
N VAL A 114 0.75 -6.77 26.39
CA VAL A 114 0.65 -5.74 25.36
C VAL A 114 1.96 -4.98 25.25
N LEU A 115 2.63 -5.06 24.10
CA LEU A 115 3.82 -4.26 23.87
C LEU A 115 3.49 -2.77 23.94
N PRO A 116 4.37 -1.93 24.51
CA PRO A 116 4.18 -0.49 24.50
C PRO A 116 4.18 0.06 23.08
N PHE A 117 3.42 1.12 22.86
CA PHE A 117 3.50 1.87 21.61
C PHE A 117 4.89 2.52 21.52
N GLN A 118 5.64 2.16 20.49
CA GLN A 118 7.04 2.57 20.39
C GLN A 118 7.13 4.01 19.90
N ALA A 119 7.84 4.85 20.66
CA ALA A 119 8.17 6.22 20.29
C ALA A 119 9.33 6.25 19.29
N LEU A 120 9.56 7.41 18.69
CA LEU A 120 10.77 7.67 17.91
C LEU A 120 11.99 7.83 18.83
N GLU A 121 13.14 7.52 18.29
CA GLU A 121 14.44 7.74 18.90
C GLU A 121 15.28 8.65 18.00
N GLY A 122 16.15 9.45 18.60
CA GLY A 122 17.07 10.32 17.89
C GLY A 122 16.44 11.59 17.32
N GLU A 123 17.04 12.09 16.24
CA GLU A 123 16.57 13.29 15.53
C GLU A 123 15.30 12.99 14.74
N GLU A 124 14.29 13.83 14.90
CA GLU A 124 13.01 13.74 14.19
C GLU A 124 12.96 14.68 13.01
N LYS A 125 12.56 14.18 11.84
CA LYS A 125 12.25 14.97 10.65
C LYS A 125 10.77 14.88 10.37
N ARG A 126 10.07 15.99 10.58
CA ARG A 126 8.59 16.07 10.56
C ARG A 126 8.09 16.83 9.35
N LEU A 127 7.25 16.16 8.55
CA LEU A 127 6.62 16.73 7.35
C LEU A 127 5.09 16.70 7.49
N SER A 128 4.42 17.78 7.05
CA SER A 128 2.98 17.76 6.79
C SER A 128 2.75 17.59 5.29
N LEU A 129 1.96 16.62 4.91
CA LEU A 129 1.68 16.26 3.53
C LEU A 129 0.17 16.18 3.31
N ASN A 130 -0.27 16.53 2.11
CA ASN A 130 -1.65 16.26 1.71
C ASN A 130 -1.93 14.75 1.78
N ALA A 131 -2.97 14.37 2.52
CA ALA A 131 -3.28 12.96 2.80
C ALA A 131 -3.59 12.17 1.53
N TYR A 132 -4.39 12.74 0.63
CA TYR A 132 -4.76 12.09 -0.62
C TYR A 132 -3.53 11.85 -1.50
N THR A 133 -2.71 12.89 -1.72
CA THR A 133 -1.49 12.80 -2.52
C THR A 133 -0.52 11.77 -1.95
N PHE A 134 -0.27 11.81 -0.64
CA PHE A 134 0.61 10.84 0.03
C PHE A 134 0.12 9.39 -0.12
N LYS A 135 -1.19 9.19 0.02
CA LYS A 135 -1.83 7.89 -0.18
C LYS A 135 -1.67 7.39 -1.63
N GLN A 136 -1.89 8.27 -2.61
CA GLN A 136 -1.75 7.94 -4.03
C GLN A 136 -0.30 7.59 -4.36
N MET A 137 0.66 8.39 -3.92
CA MET A 137 2.09 8.09 -4.14
C MET A 137 2.46 6.68 -3.71
N ILE A 138 2.03 6.27 -2.51
CA ILE A 138 2.29 4.92 -2.01
C ILE A 138 1.56 3.86 -2.86
N THR A 139 0.29 4.09 -3.15
CA THR A 139 -0.56 3.17 -3.93
C THR A 139 0.03 2.92 -5.31
N ASP A 140 0.51 3.98 -5.98
CA ASP A 140 1.01 3.94 -7.35
C ASP A 140 2.35 3.20 -7.49
N VAL A 141 3.09 2.98 -6.40
CA VAL A 141 4.37 2.25 -6.46
C VAL A 141 4.33 0.89 -5.78
N LEU A 142 3.39 0.68 -4.85
CA LEU A 142 3.38 -0.48 -3.98
C LEU A 142 3.29 -1.82 -4.73
N PHE A 143 2.65 -1.85 -5.92
CA PHE A 143 2.55 -3.05 -6.75
C PHE A 143 3.92 -3.55 -7.24
N ALA A 144 4.91 -2.66 -7.35
CA ALA A 144 6.25 -2.96 -7.81
C ALA A 144 7.19 -3.43 -6.70
N CYS A 145 6.77 -3.45 -5.44
CA CYS A 145 7.56 -4.03 -4.36
C CYS A 145 7.73 -5.54 -4.54
N TYR A 146 8.93 -6.03 -4.28
CA TYR A 146 9.20 -7.46 -4.15
C TYR A 146 8.37 -8.06 -3.02
N ARG A 147 7.76 -9.22 -3.26
CA ARG A 147 6.83 -9.85 -2.31
C ARG A 147 7.46 -10.86 -1.36
N GLY A 148 8.73 -11.21 -1.58
CA GLY A 148 9.48 -12.10 -0.69
C GLY A 148 10.01 -11.36 0.55
N GLU A 149 10.40 -12.13 1.57
CA GLU A 149 10.98 -11.60 2.81
C GLU A 149 12.51 -11.63 2.82
N GLU A 150 13.12 -12.36 1.90
CA GLU A 150 14.57 -12.61 1.82
C GLU A 150 15.37 -11.38 1.42
N ASN A 151 14.72 -10.39 0.82
CA ASN A 151 15.34 -9.13 0.44
C ASN A 151 14.58 -7.93 1.01
N PRO A 152 14.88 -7.51 2.24
CA PRO A 152 14.17 -6.43 2.92
C PRO A 152 14.20 -5.08 2.18
N GLN A 153 15.29 -4.76 1.47
CA GLN A 153 15.41 -3.52 0.70
C GLN A 153 14.48 -3.53 -0.51
N MET A 154 14.45 -4.64 -1.27
CA MET A 154 13.60 -4.80 -2.45
C MET A 154 12.11 -4.92 -2.09
N SER A 155 11.79 -5.47 -0.90
CA SER A 155 10.42 -5.53 -0.38
C SER A 155 9.97 -4.24 0.31
N SER A 156 10.75 -3.15 0.20
CA SER A 156 10.45 -1.83 0.75
C SER A 156 10.19 -0.80 -0.35
N VAL A 157 9.38 0.19 -0.04
CA VAL A 157 9.30 1.45 -0.78
C VAL A 157 10.35 2.39 -0.21
N TYR A 158 11.13 3.00 -1.09
CA TYR A 158 12.13 4.00 -0.76
C TYR A 158 11.54 5.38 -0.89
N PHE A 159 11.62 6.16 0.17
CA PHE A 159 11.19 7.56 0.24
C PHE A 159 12.42 8.47 0.18
N GLU A 160 12.40 9.41 -0.74
CA GLU A 160 13.39 10.47 -0.89
C GLU A 160 12.67 11.81 -0.70
N ILE A 161 13.09 12.55 0.31
CA ILE A 161 12.51 13.83 0.66
C ILE A 161 13.59 14.86 0.47
N ALA A 162 13.37 15.77 -0.46
CA ALA A 162 14.14 16.97 -0.66
C ALA A 162 13.25 18.17 -0.38
N ASP A 163 13.83 19.32 -0.10
CA ASP A 163 13.14 20.53 0.38
C ASP A 163 11.71 20.72 -0.16
N SER A 164 11.55 20.70 -1.47
CA SER A 164 10.27 20.96 -2.17
C SER A 164 9.71 19.74 -2.92
N THR A 165 10.27 18.54 -2.72
CA THR A 165 9.82 17.34 -3.41
C THR A 165 9.81 16.11 -2.51
N VAL A 166 8.84 15.25 -2.72
CA VAL A 166 8.81 13.89 -2.17
C VAL A 166 8.76 12.91 -3.33
N GLN A 167 9.66 11.95 -3.34
CA GLN A 167 9.67 10.87 -4.32
C GLN A 167 9.58 9.54 -3.59
N VAL A 168 8.82 8.61 -4.14
CA VAL A 168 8.73 7.23 -3.67
C VAL A 168 9.08 6.28 -4.79
N THR A 169 9.87 5.26 -4.49
CA THR A 169 10.37 4.29 -5.46
C THR A 169 10.21 2.87 -4.93
N ALA A 170 9.71 1.97 -5.76
CA ALA A 170 9.65 0.54 -5.48
C ALA A 170 10.16 -0.27 -6.67
N LEU A 171 10.73 -1.44 -6.43
CA LEU A 171 11.24 -2.35 -7.47
C LEU A 171 11.21 -3.81 -7.01
N ASP A 172 11.19 -4.75 -7.97
CA ASP A 172 11.22 -6.20 -7.70
C ASP A 172 12.24 -6.98 -8.58
N GLY A 173 13.11 -6.26 -9.30
CA GLY A 173 14.07 -6.84 -10.22
C GLY A 173 13.53 -7.02 -11.66
N HIS A 174 12.23 -6.88 -11.90
CA HIS A 174 11.58 -6.95 -13.22
C HIS A 174 10.91 -5.63 -13.60
N GLN A 175 10.59 -4.80 -12.63
CA GLN A 175 9.92 -3.51 -12.79
C GLN A 175 10.42 -2.51 -11.75
N ILE A 176 10.25 -1.23 -12.08
CA ILE A 176 10.46 -0.10 -11.18
C ILE A 176 9.24 0.80 -11.29
N ALA A 177 8.75 1.29 -10.18
CA ALA A 177 7.73 2.32 -10.11
C ALA A 177 8.26 3.50 -9.30
N ILE A 178 8.15 4.69 -9.87
CA ILE A 178 8.57 5.95 -9.27
C ILE A 178 7.38 6.91 -9.31
N ARG A 179 7.09 7.52 -8.19
CA ARG A 179 6.12 8.62 -8.08
C ARG A 179 6.80 9.80 -7.40
N LYS A 180 6.69 10.99 -8.01
CA LYS A 180 7.30 12.22 -7.50
C LYS A 180 6.26 13.32 -7.45
N GLU A 181 6.21 14.04 -6.34
CA GLU A 181 5.29 15.15 -6.13
C GLU A 181 6.05 16.37 -5.61
N GLU A 182 5.61 17.53 -6.04
CA GLU A 182 6.05 18.80 -5.47
C GLU A 182 5.27 19.08 -4.18
N VAL A 183 5.99 19.51 -3.16
CA VAL A 183 5.43 19.86 -1.85
C VAL A 183 5.85 21.28 -1.48
N LYS A 184 5.16 21.88 -0.52
CA LYS A 184 5.61 23.15 0.03
C LYS A 184 7.02 22.99 0.61
N PRO A 185 7.92 23.97 0.44
CA PRO A 185 9.28 23.89 0.98
C PRO A 185 9.27 23.54 2.47
N THR A 186 9.97 22.47 2.82
CA THR A 186 10.00 21.92 4.18
C THR A 186 11.31 22.20 4.90
N GLY A 187 12.38 22.55 4.19
CA GLY A 187 13.74 22.62 4.71
C GLY A 187 14.33 21.26 5.09
N ILE A 188 13.67 20.17 4.69
CA ILE A 188 14.04 18.81 5.11
C ILE A 188 14.67 18.05 3.95
N HIS A 189 15.79 17.38 4.27
CA HIS A 189 16.41 16.38 3.41
C HIS A 189 16.49 15.07 4.20
N ALA A 190 15.80 14.05 3.71
CA ALA A 190 15.76 12.74 4.35
C ALA A 190 15.52 11.63 3.33
N ASN A 191 15.93 10.44 3.70
CA ASN A 191 15.52 9.23 3.01
C ASN A 191 15.19 8.13 4.02
N CYS A 192 14.28 7.26 3.66
CA CYS A 192 13.97 6.07 4.46
C CYS A 192 13.36 4.97 3.60
N MET A 193 13.40 3.75 4.11
CA MET A 193 12.77 2.58 3.51
C MET A 193 11.71 2.03 4.43
N ILE A 194 10.50 1.78 3.90
CA ILE A 194 9.39 1.20 4.64
C ILE A 194 8.91 -0.05 3.89
N ARG A 195 8.82 -1.17 4.58
CA ARG A 195 8.33 -2.42 3.98
C ARG A 195 6.95 -2.25 3.36
N GLY A 196 6.75 -2.78 2.17
CA GLY A 196 5.47 -2.75 1.48
C GLY A 196 4.34 -3.37 2.28
N ALA A 197 4.62 -4.40 3.10
CA ALA A 197 3.63 -4.98 4.01
C ALA A 197 3.15 -3.98 5.08
N ILE A 198 4.05 -3.17 5.65
CA ILE A 198 3.69 -2.09 6.60
C ILE A 198 2.84 -1.05 5.88
N LEU A 199 3.27 -0.58 4.70
CA LEU A 199 2.52 0.40 3.93
C LEU A 199 1.13 -0.10 3.55
N SER A 200 1.01 -1.37 3.12
CA SER A 200 -0.29 -1.99 2.83
C SER A 200 -1.22 -2.00 4.04
N ALA A 201 -0.68 -2.24 5.23
CA ALA A 201 -1.46 -2.28 6.47
C ALA A 201 -1.94 -0.88 6.90
N ILE A 202 -1.18 0.18 6.60
CA ILE A 202 -1.50 1.55 7.03
C ILE A 202 -2.24 2.36 5.98
N LEU A 203 -2.23 1.97 4.70
CA LEU A 203 -2.96 2.68 3.63
C LEU A 203 -4.44 2.97 3.96
N PRO A 204 -5.20 2.04 4.58
CA PRO A 204 -6.58 2.31 4.98
C PRO A 204 -6.75 3.39 6.05
N LEU A 205 -5.69 3.72 6.79
CA LEU A 205 -5.69 4.75 7.83
C LEU A 205 -5.49 6.16 7.26
N ILE A 206 -4.85 6.24 6.08
CA ILE A 206 -4.59 7.52 5.42
C ILE A 206 -5.89 8.02 4.79
N PRO A 207 -6.37 9.21 5.16
CA PRO A 207 -7.58 9.79 4.58
C PRO A 207 -7.48 9.91 3.05
N SER A 208 -8.63 9.73 2.37
CA SER A 208 -8.73 9.97 0.92
C SER A 208 -9.31 11.36 0.61
N ASP A 209 -9.40 12.21 1.61
CA ASP A 209 -9.91 13.57 1.51
C ASP A 209 -8.77 14.51 1.13
N ILE A 210 -8.98 15.29 0.07
CA ILE A 210 -7.99 16.23 -0.47
C ILE A 210 -7.73 17.43 0.47
N GLU A 211 -8.65 17.72 1.39
CA GLU A 211 -8.48 18.81 2.35
C GLU A 211 -7.74 18.40 3.61
N LYS A 212 -7.56 17.09 3.83
CA LYS A 212 -6.88 16.57 5.02
C LYS A 212 -5.38 16.44 4.82
N GLU A 213 -4.66 16.67 5.91
CA GLU A 213 -3.22 16.48 5.98
C GLU A 213 -2.88 15.27 6.84
N VAL A 214 -1.72 14.71 6.61
CA VAL A 214 -1.05 13.73 7.46
C VAL A 214 0.31 14.26 7.89
N THR A 215 0.69 14.00 9.13
CA THR A 215 2.03 14.29 9.59
C THR A 215 2.86 13.03 9.49
N PHE A 216 3.91 13.07 8.68
CA PHE A 216 4.88 12.00 8.54
C PHE A 216 6.19 12.41 9.22
N VAL A 217 6.64 11.59 10.17
CA VAL A 217 7.82 11.86 10.99
C VAL A 217 8.80 10.71 10.82
N ILE A 218 10.02 11.03 10.45
CA ILE A 218 11.10 10.07 10.26
C ILE A 218 12.07 10.22 11.44
N GLY A 219 12.25 9.14 12.19
CA GLY A 219 13.29 9.00 13.22
C GLY A 219 14.42 8.10 12.71
N GLU A 220 15.27 7.64 13.62
CA GLU A 220 16.43 6.83 13.27
C GLU A 220 16.06 5.42 12.77
N ASN A 221 15.21 4.71 13.52
CA ASN A 221 14.85 3.31 13.25
C ASN A 221 13.35 3.11 12.99
N ARG A 222 12.57 4.16 13.15
CA ARG A 222 11.12 4.13 13.03
C ARG A 222 10.59 5.40 12.38
N PHE A 223 9.37 5.30 11.87
CA PHE A 223 8.57 6.46 11.46
C PHE A 223 7.30 6.56 12.29
N LEU A 224 6.75 7.75 12.40
CA LEU A 224 5.37 7.98 12.84
C LEU A 224 4.55 8.53 11.67
N LEU A 225 3.29 8.10 11.60
CA LEU A 225 2.27 8.70 10.77
C LEU A 225 1.11 9.11 11.67
N GLU A 226 0.77 10.38 11.65
CA GLU A 226 -0.28 10.94 12.48
C GLU A 226 -1.37 11.55 11.61
N THR A 227 -2.60 11.19 11.88
CA THR A 227 -3.80 11.82 11.35
C THR A 227 -4.58 12.45 12.52
N GLU A 228 -5.74 13.00 12.25
CA GLU A 228 -6.63 13.54 13.28
C GLU A 228 -7.03 12.51 14.35
N THR A 229 -7.23 11.26 13.94
CA THR A 229 -7.73 10.19 14.82
C THR A 229 -6.76 9.04 15.02
N ASP A 230 -5.77 8.90 14.15
CA ASP A 230 -4.93 7.72 14.10
C ASP A 230 -3.45 8.06 14.30
N LYS A 231 -2.75 7.19 15.00
CA LYS A 231 -1.29 7.23 15.14
C LYS A 231 -0.69 5.89 14.80
N VAL A 232 0.31 5.92 13.95
CA VAL A 232 1.06 4.74 13.52
C VAL A 232 2.52 4.89 13.90
N SER A 233 3.12 3.85 14.47
CA SER A 233 4.56 3.74 14.66
C SER A 233 5.06 2.51 13.91
N GLY A 234 5.82 2.70 12.84
CA GLY A 234 6.34 1.63 12.01
C GLY A 234 7.86 1.57 11.98
N ALA A 235 8.41 0.35 11.89
CA ALA A 235 9.86 0.17 11.76
C ALA A 235 10.33 0.57 10.36
N LEU A 236 11.48 1.23 10.28
CA LEU A 236 12.21 1.48 9.05
C LEU A 236 13.06 0.25 8.68
N THR A 237 13.29 0.06 7.38
CA THR A 237 14.22 -0.95 6.89
C THR A 237 15.62 -0.37 6.84
N GLY A 238 16.56 -1.00 7.50
CA GLY A 238 17.96 -0.57 7.49
C GLY A 238 18.68 -0.92 6.17
N GLY A 239 19.85 -0.30 5.98
CA GLY A 239 20.70 -0.53 4.83
C GLY A 239 20.55 0.54 3.75
N ARG A 240 21.11 0.26 2.55
CA ARG A 240 21.09 1.19 1.40
C ARG A 240 20.14 0.66 0.34
N PHE A 241 19.33 1.54 -0.22
CA PHE A 241 18.49 1.20 -1.36
C PHE A 241 19.32 1.05 -2.64
N TYR A 242 18.74 0.46 -3.66
CA TYR A 242 19.40 0.20 -4.95
C TYR A 242 19.64 1.49 -5.72
N GLU A 243 20.75 1.56 -6.45
CA GLU A 243 21.07 2.65 -7.39
C GLU A 243 20.27 2.45 -8.69
N TYR A 244 18.97 2.55 -8.60
CA TYR A 244 18.02 2.25 -9.69
C TYR A 244 18.11 3.23 -10.85
N GLU A 245 18.64 4.43 -10.64
CA GLU A 245 18.82 5.46 -11.68
C GLU A 245 19.72 4.96 -12.82
N ARG A 246 20.68 4.09 -12.53
CA ARG A 246 21.57 3.48 -13.51
C ARG A 246 20.87 2.50 -14.46
N LEU A 247 19.64 2.10 -14.14
CA LEU A 247 18.84 1.21 -14.99
C LEU A 247 18.11 1.95 -16.10
N PHE A 248 18.07 3.29 -16.04
CA PHE A 248 17.50 4.10 -17.09
C PHE A 248 18.52 4.25 -18.23
N PRO A 249 18.12 4.00 -19.49
CA PRO A 249 19.02 4.11 -20.61
C PRO A 249 19.44 5.56 -20.89
N ASP A 250 20.76 5.77 -21.08
CA ASP A 250 21.32 7.07 -21.48
C ASP A 250 21.16 7.39 -22.98
N LYS A 251 20.56 6.45 -23.75
CA LYS A 251 20.38 6.54 -25.20
C LYS A 251 18.97 7.00 -25.54
N SER A 252 18.81 7.57 -26.73
CA SER A 252 17.48 7.82 -27.27
C SER A 252 16.73 6.51 -27.53
N PRO A 253 15.40 6.47 -27.31
CA PRO A 253 14.61 5.28 -27.60
C PRO A 253 14.61 4.95 -29.10
N VAL A 254 14.50 3.67 -29.41
CA VAL A 254 14.39 3.14 -30.79
C VAL A 254 13.02 3.46 -31.36
N VAL A 255 12.00 3.37 -30.52
CA VAL A 255 10.63 3.73 -30.83
C VAL A 255 9.94 4.33 -29.61
N LYS A 256 9.07 5.31 -29.84
CA LYS A 256 8.14 5.86 -28.87
C LYS A 256 6.73 5.62 -29.35
N ILE A 257 5.85 5.37 -28.42
CA ILE A 257 4.41 5.26 -28.71
C ILE A 257 3.62 6.10 -27.73
N ARG A 258 2.50 6.65 -28.22
CA ARG A 258 1.42 7.20 -27.40
C ARG A 258 0.14 6.47 -27.72
N VAL A 259 -0.55 6.03 -26.71
CA VAL A 259 -1.76 5.21 -26.83
C VAL A 259 -2.74 5.54 -25.71
N ASP A 260 -4.02 5.50 -26.02
CA ASP A 260 -5.09 5.66 -25.04
C ASP A 260 -5.00 4.56 -23.95
N LYS A 261 -4.96 5.00 -22.69
CA LYS A 261 -4.81 4.11 -21.52
C LYS A 261 -5.96 3.12 -21.36
N ALA A 262 -7.20 3.55 -21.59
CA ALA A 262 -8.36 2.69 -21.40
C ALA A 262 -8.36 1.56 -22.45
N ILE A 263 -8.04 1.88 -23.70
CA ILE A 263 -7.94 0.88 -24.78
C ILE A 263 -6.83 -0.12 -24.46
N LEU A 264 -5.64 0.36 -24.11
CA LEU A 264 -4.51 -0.51 -23.76
C LEU A 264 -4.81 -1.37 -22.51
N MET A 265 -5.47 -0.79 -21.50
CA MET A 265 -5.87 -1.50 -20.28
C MET A 265 -6.83 -2.67 -20.59
N ASP A 266 -7.81 -2.45 -21.47
CA ASP A 266 -8.77 -3.47 -21.87
C ASP A 266 -8.09 -4.60 -22.64
N THR A 267 -7.18 -4.27 -23.58
CA THR A 267 -6.37 -5.26 -24.32
C THR A 267 -5.50 -6.08 -23.38
N ILE A 268 -4.78 -5.42 -22.48
CA ILE A 268 -3.94 -6.10 -21.46
C ILE A 268 -4.80 -6.91 -20.48
N GLY A 269 -6.02 -6.47 -20.18
CA GLY A 269 -7.01 -7.22 -19.41
C GLY A 269 -7.36 -8.56 -20.07
N ARG A 270 -7.61 -8.57 -21.41
CA ARG A 270 -7.85 -9.79 -22.20
C ARG A 270 -6.61 -10.70 -22.24
N CYS A 271 -5.43 -10.13 -22.45
CA CYS A 271 -4.17 -10.89 -22.40
C CYS A 271 -3.94 -11.54 -21.02
N ALA A 272 -4.17 -10.81 -19.95
CA ALA A 272 -4.05 -11.34 -18.59
C ALA A 272 -5.06 -12.47 -18.29
N TYR A 273 -6.27 -12.39 -18.86
CA TYR A 273 -7.27 -13.45 -18.78
C TYR A 273 -6.83 -14.71 -19.54
N ALA A 274 -6.24 -14.55 -20.72
CA ALA A 274 -5.70 -15.68 -21.52
C ALA A 274 -4.60 -16.46 -20.79
N LEU A 275 -3.88 -15.81 -19.85
CA LEU A 275 -2.85 -16.40 -18.99
C LEU A 275 -3.38 -17.18 -17.80
N MET A 276 -4.68 -17.14 -17.47
CA MET A 276 -5.19 -17.82 -16.26
C MET A 276 -4.79 -19.30 -16.25
N PRO A 277 -4.35 -19.85 -15.13
CA PRO A 277 -3.52 -21.05 -15.10
C PRO A 277 -4.15 -22.24 -15.79
N ALA A 278 -3.43 -22.81 -16.76
CA ALA A 278 -3.59 -24.20 -17.11
C ALA A 278 -3.04 -25.04 -15.96
N MET A 279 -3.70 -26.13 -15.61
CA MET A 279 -3.38 -27.02 -14.49
C MET A 279 -2.02 -27.71 -14.57
N SER A 280 -1.12 -27.31 -15.47
CA SER A 280 0.21 -27.90 -15.62
C SER A 280 1.21 -26.90 -16.21
N GLY A 281 2.17 -26.50 -15.40
CA GLY A 281 3.44 -25.90 -15.83
C GLY A 281 3.40 -24.43 -16.22
N ASN A 282 3.62 -23.56 -15.25
CA ASN A 282 3.70 -22.11 -15.45
C ASN A 282 5.02 -21.69 -16.08
N VAL A 283 5.06 -21.56 -17.39
CA VAL A 283 6.00 -20.64 -18.04
C VAL A 283 5.23 -19.37 -18.32
N PRO A 284 5.63 -18.19 -17.77
CA PRO A 284 4.99 -16.93 -18.10
C PRO A 284 5.08 -16.70 -19.62
N GLN A 285 3.95 -16.69 -20.32
CA GLN A 285 3.95 -16.36 -21.74
C GLN A 285 3.89 -14.85 -21.89
N PRO A 286 4.74 -14.24 -22.73
CA PRO A 286 4.69 -12.83 -23.00
C PRO A 286 3.51 -12.45 -23.87
N THR A 287 2.96 -11.27 -23.66
CA THR A 287 2.19 -10.58 -24.68
C THR A 287 3.17 -9.97 -25.67
N ILE A 288 3.02 -10.29 -26.96
CA ILE A 288 3.88 -9.83 -28.04
C ILE A 288 3.32 -8.55 -28.61
N PHE A 289 4.15 -7.54 -28.73
CA PHE A 289 3.85 -6.27 -29.36
C PHE A 289 4.66 -6.17 -30.65
N ASP A 290 3.98 -6.15 -31.78
CA ASP A 290 4.54 -5.82 -33.08
C ASP A 290 4.19 -4.34 -33.37
N ILE A 291 5.19 -3.49 -33.22
CA ILE A 291 5.06 -2.02 -33.32
C ILE A 291 5.62 -1.57 -34.67
N ASP A 292 4.78 -0.93 -35.50
CA ASP A 292 5.19 -0.33 -36.77
C ASP A 292 4.42 1.00 -36.93
N ARG A 293 3.40 1.08 -37.75
CA ARG A 293 2.50 2.24 -37.89
C ARG A 293 1.34 2.18 -36.89
N THR A 294 1.00 0.99 -36.50
CA THR A 294 0.02 0.63 -35.47
C THR A 294 0.68 -0.33 -34.49
N ILE A 295 0.00 -0.70 -33.44
CA ILE A 295 0.45 -1.72 -32.52
C ILE A 295 -0.41 -2.98 -32.71
N ASN A 296 0.20 -4.08 -33.17
CA ASN A 296 -0.43 -5.38 -33.16
C ASN A 296 -0.04 -6.12 -31.89
N VAL A 297 -1.04 -6.48 -31.08
CA VAL A 297 -0.87 -7.19 -29.82
C VAL A 297 -1.29 -8.63 -30.02
N HIS A 298 -0.36 -9.56 -29.81
CA HIS A 298 -0.61 -10.98 -29.93
C HIS A 298 -0.27 -11.72 -28.63
N MET A 299 -1.13 -12.66 -28.26
CA MET A 299 -0.87 -13.55 -27.14
C MET A 299 -1.49 -14.92 -27.36
N ASP A 300 -0.64 -15.94 -27.28
CA ASP A 300 -1.07 -17.34 -27.25
C ASP A 300 -1.27 -17.83 -25.82
N GLY A 301 -2.40 -18.43 -25.56
CA GLY A 301 -2.75 -19.00 -24.25
C GLY A 301 -3.86 -20.03 -24.38
N LYS A 302 -4.68 -20.18 -23.35
CA LYS A 302 -5.95 -20.93 -23.47
C LYS A 302 -6.94 -20.25 -24.45
N VAL A 303 -6.80 -18.96 -24.58
CA VAL A 303 -7.49 -18.11 -25.53
C VAL A 303 -6.41 -17.33 -26.26
N THR A 304 -6.46 -17.29 -27.57
CA THR A 304 -5.58 -16.44 -28.37
C THR A 304 -6.16 -15.04 -28.42
N VAL A 305 -5.31 -14.04 -28.24
CA VAL A 305 -5.66 -12.62 -28.38
C VAL A 305 -4.88 -12.08 -29.57
N ASP A 306 -5.58 -11.50 -30.53
CA ASP A 306 -5.02 -10.77 -31.67
C ASP A 306 -5.78 -9.46 -31.80
N GLU A 307 -5.11 -8.35 -31.55
CA GLU A 307 -5.73 -7.02 -31.57
C GLU A 307 -4.80 -5.99 -32.21
N GLU A 308 -5.38 -5.10 -33.01
CA GLU A 308 -4.70 -3.93 -33.53
C GLU A 308 -5.14 -2.70 -32.77
N LEU A 309 -4.16 -1.94 -32.25
CA LEU A 309 -4.37 -0.70 -31.52
C LEU A 309 -3.89 0.49 -32.33
N ALA A 310 -4.74 1.50 -32.46
CA ALA A 310 -4.32 2.80 -32.94
C ALA A 310 -3.40 3.47 -31.92
N ALA A 311 -2.28 3.97 -32.38
CA ALA A 311 -1.30 4.67 -31.56
C ALA A 311 -0.50 5.63 -32.42
N ASP A 312 0.01 6.69 -31.81
CA ASP A 312 1.05 7.51 -32.43
C ASP A 312 2.40 6.81 -32.25
N VAL A 313 3.03 6.43 -33.36
CA VAL A 313 4.29 5.69 -33.37
C VAL A 313 5.38 6.52 -34.01
N GLU A 314 6.47 6.78 -33.25
CA GLU A 314 7.66 7.45 -33.73
C GLU A 314 8.86 6.52 -33.60
N GLY A 315 9.54 6.20 -34.71
CA GLY A 315 10.78 5.42 -34.69
C GLY A 315 10.80 4.26 -35.66
N LYS A 316 11.55 3.20 -35.31
CA LYS A 316 11.74 2.04 -36.16
C LYS A 316 10.83 0.89 -35.71
N PRO A 317 10.38 0.02 -36.66
CA PRO A 317 9.60 -1.17 -36.27
C PRO A 317 10.28 -2.00 -35.19
N LEU A 318 9.52 -2.49 -34.24
CA LEU A 318 10.01 -3.28 -33.11
C LEU A 318 9.01 -4.41 -32.75
N ARG A 319 9.55 -5.64 -32.57
CA ARG A 319 8.84 -6.74 -31.97
C ARG A 319 9.38 -7.03 -30.60
N ILE A 320 8.54 -7.02 -29.56
CA ILE A 320 8.95 -7.18 -28.15
C ILE A 320 7.89 -7.94 -27.36
N GLY A 321 8.34 -8.75 -26.39
CA GLY A 321 7.48 -9.46 -25.44
C GLY A 321 7.42 -8.71 -24.10
N LEU A 322 6.21 -8.52 -23.57
CA LEU A 322 5.98 -7.86 -22.27
C LEU A 322 5.11 -8.70 -21.36
N SER A 323 5.29 -8.58 -20.05
CA SER A 323 4.44 -9.23 -19.07
C SER A 323 3.12 -8.47 -18.90
N PRO A 324 1.96 -9.06 -19.21
CA PRO A 324 0.68 -8.38 -19.04
C PRO A 324 0.34 -8.14 -17.55
N ALA A 325 0.87 -8.95 -16.63
CA ALA A 325 0.69 -8.74 -15.19
C ALA A 325 1.38 -7.46 -14.70
N ILE A 326 2.62 -7.22 -15.15
CA ILE A 326 3.37 -6.01 -14.86
C ILE A 326 2.70 -4.81 -15.51
N MET A 327 2.38 -4.90 -16.81
CA MET A 327 1.68 -3.82 -17.53
C MET A 327 0.39 -3.42 -16.84
N LYS A 328 -0.42 -4.38 -16.40
CA LYS A 328 -1.67 -4.10 -15.68
C LYS A 328 -1.44 -3.31 -14.39
N GLY A 329 -0.35 -3.59 -13.67
CA GLY A 329 0.05 -2.80 -12.49
C GLY A 329 0.41 -1.37 -12.86
N ILE A 330 1.27 -1.21 -13.87
CA ILE A 330 1.70 0.09 -14.39
C ILE A 330 0.49 0.91 -14.87
N LEU A 331 -0.35 0.34 -15.73
CA LEU A 331 -1.52 1.01 -16.31
C LEU A 331 -2.51 1.51 -15.25
N LYS A 332 -2.67 0.77 -14.15
CA LYS A 332 -3.52 1.19 -13.02
C LYS A 332 -2.93 2.37 -12.25
N ALA A 333 -1.61 2.41 -12.15
CA ALA A 333 -0.87 3.43 -11.40
C ALA A 333 -0.53 4.66 -12.25
N TYR A 334 -0.61 4.55 -13.57
CA TYR A 334 -0.29 5.64 -14.49
C TYR A 334 -1.37 6.73 -14.41
N PRO A 335 -1.01 7.98 -14.09
CA PRO A 335 -2.00 9.00 -13.75
C PRO A 335 -2.77 9.57 -14.94
N GLU A 336 -2.14 9.68 -16.11
CA GLU A 336 -2.71 10.31 -17.29
C GLU A 336 -3.59 9.34 -18.10
N ASP A 337 -4.46 9.88 -18.98
CA ASP A 337 -5.36 9.08 -19.85
C ASP A 337 -4.68 8.60 -21.13
N GLU A 338 -3.58 9.25 -21.54
CA GLU A 338 -2.73 8.83 -22.65
C GLU A 338 -1.39 8.35 -22.10
N ILE A 339 -0.91 7.17 -22.54
CA ILE A 339 0.33 6.59 -22.08
C ILE A 339 1.44 6.79 -23.09
N GLU A 340 2.55 7.34 -22.63
CA GLU A 340 3.77 7.41 -23.41
C GLU A 340 4.74 6.31 -23.01
N MET A 341 5.15 5.46 -23.98
CA MET A 341 6.08 4.36 -23.78
C MET A 341 7.31 4.52 -24.67
N HIS A 342 8.49 4.40 -24.07
CA HIS A 342 9.79 4.49 -24.73
C HIS A 342 10.45 3.11 -24.75
N PHE A 343 10.77 2.61 -25.93
CA PHE A 343 11.41 1.34 -26.16
C PHE A 343 12.87 1.51 -26.60
N TYR A 344 13.77 0.82 -25.95
CA TYR A 344 15.20 0.93 -26.18
C TYR A 344 15.78 -0.31 -26.90
N GLY A 345 14.93 -1.17 -27.45
CA GLY A 345 15.25 -2.38 -28.21
C GLY A 345 14.68 -3.65 -27.59
N LYS A 346 14.77 -4.76 -28.33
CA LYS A 346 14.13 -6.03 -28.00
C LYS A 346 14.48 -6.63 -26.63
N LYS A 347 15.69 -6.31 -26.12
CA LYS A 347 16.23 -6.87 -24.86
C LYS A 347 16.48 -5.79 -23.81
N ASN A 348 16.10 -4.55 -24.09
CA ASN A 348 16.26 -3.42 -23.18
C ASN A 348 14.93 -3.08 -22.51
N VAL A 349 15.02 -2.33 -21.45
CA VAL A 349 13.87 -1.86 -20.67
C VAL A 349 12.88 -1.08 -21.54
N VAL A 350 11.62 -1.13 -21.14
CA VAL A 350 10.56 -0.21 -21.58
C VAL A 350 10.32 0.79 -20.47
N VAL A 351 10.31 2.07 -20.80
CA VAL A 351 10.06 3.16 -19.87
C VAL A 351 8.71 3.79 -20.19
N TYR A 352 7.86 3.87 -19.20
CA TYR A 352 6.58 4.58 -19.24
C TYR A 352 6.79 5.93 -18.56
N THR A 353 6.47 7.02 -19.25
CA THR A 353 6.77 8.38 -18.80
C THR A 353 5.50 9.19 -18.67
N GLY A 354 5.13 9.54 -17.44
CA GLY A 354 4.10 10.51 -17.10
C GLY A 354 4.71 11.76 -16.43
N ASP A 355 3.87 12.75 -16.14
CA ASP A 355 4.29 14.02 -15.56
C ASP A 355 4.87 13.85 -14.15
N THR A 356 4.23 13.04 -13.31
CA THR A 356 4.61 12.82 -11.92
C THR A 356 4.97 11.37 -11.61
N ALA A 357 4.82 10.49 -12.61
CA ALA A 357 5.10 9.05 -12.48
C ALA A 357 6.03 8.56 -13.59
N LYS A 358 6.91 7.63 -13.24
CA LYS A 358 7.77 6.93 -14.20
C LYS A 358 7.83 5.45 -13.83
N PHE A 359 7.65 4.60 -14.84
CA PHE A 359 7.71 3.17 -14.63
C PHE A 359 8.70 2.53 -15.61
N VAL A 360 9.30 1.44 -15.18
CA VAL A 360 10.22 0.64 -16.00
C VAL A 360 9.76 -0.80 -15.96
N GLN A 361 9.80 -1.46 -17.11
CA GLN A 361 9.53 -2.89 -17.23
C GLN A 361 10.64 -3.56 -18.03
N LEU A 362 11.14 -4.70 -17.53
CA LEU A 362 11.98 -5.59 -18.34
C LEU A 362 11.16 -6.37 -19.37
N PRO A 363 11.67 -6.53 -20.61
CA PRO A 363 11.01 -7.39 -21.59
C PRO A 363 11.11 -8.87 -21.21
N VAL A 364 10.17 -9.64 -21.72
CA VAL A 364 10.15 -11.10 -21.64
C VAL A 364 10.70 -11.68 -22.93
N ASN A 365 11.54 -12.71 -22.84
CA ASN A 365 12.08 -13.36 -24.03
C ASN A 365 10.94 -14.01 -24.85
N ILE A 366 10.89 -13.67 -26.12
CA ILE A 366 10.04 -14.33 -27.12
C ILE A 366 10.78 -15.58 -27.60
N ARG A 367 10.12 -16.72 -27.61
CA ARG A 367 10.63 -17.92 -28.29
C ARG A 367 10.26 -17.75 -29.76
N ASP A 368 11.27 -17.72 -30.64
CA ASP A 368 11.09 -17.74 -32.09
C ASP A 368 10.52 -19.06 -32.55
#